data_e20c1d3e92b867b475a8ab3c3f2df16a
#
_entry.id   e20c1d3e92b867b475a8ab3c3f2df16a
#
_cell.length_a   1.000
_cell.length_b   1.000
_cell.length_c   1.000
_cell.angle_alpha   90.00
_cell.angle_beta   90.00
_cell.angle_gamma   90.00
#
_symmetry.space_group_name_H-M   'P 1'
#
loop_
_entity.id
_entity.type
_entity.pdbx_description
1 polymer ?
#
loop_
_entity_poly.entity_id
_entity_poly.type
_entity_poly.pdbx_seq_one_letter_code
_entity_poly.pdbx_strand_id
1 'polypeptide(L)'
;MPTSSLNLSRRALLGAFAAGAAVQAKNREHREWKPRLGVLGPYSEANLAFAREAGFNNMILGATPDSALNAAALNDAQIAKIKEVIDRSGVHISALQVTQNHIAADPGQRGRENAYFLKAIELAGRLGVPHIGTASGKDEKKSLGQQVDEIVRVYNEKYFAACEKHHVRILWEPWPGGPNVATSPVGFETLFKGFGNSPFVGLQYDPSHLVWQMMDPIQTARDFADKIYDVHLKDTEILWPILRRGGINPVDDAEWWRYRLPGLGSIDWPAFFTVLQDVGYSGAMSIEHEDPLYDPPGGEGDFTEGCKTGFRMAYRYLKQYVPV
;
A
#
# COMPACT_ATOMS: atom_id res chain seq x y z
N MET A 1 -13.62 -55.54 16.74
CA MET A 1 -14.15 -54.17 16.90
C MET A 1 -14.20 -53.53 15.52
N PRO A 2 -15.35 -53.15 14.99
CA PRO A 2 -15.45 -52.55 13.66
C PRO A 2 -15.20 -51.08 13.69
N THR A 3 -14.31 -50.60 12.82
CA THR A 3 -14.08 -49.19 12.52
C THR A 3 -15.19 -48.67 11.59
N SER A 4 -16.02 -47.75 12.09
CA SER A 4 -17.03 -47.08 11.26
C SER A 4 -16.35 -45.95 10.45
N SER A 5 -16.28 -46.11 9.14
CA SER A 5 -15.92 -45.06 8.19
C SER A 5 -17.15 -44.17 7.94
N LEU A 6 -17.09 -42.91 8.32
CA LEU A 6 -18.10 -41.91 7.96
C LEU A 6 -17.93 -41.55 6.46
N ASN A 7 -18.81 -42.13 5.61
CA ASN A 7 -18.96 -41.74 4.22
C ASN A 7 -19.83 -40.48 4.11
N LEU A 8 -19.19 -39.29 4.14
CA LEU A 8 -19.87 -38.06 3.76
C LEU A 8 -19.98 -37.99 2.23
N SER A 9 -21.21 -38.01 1.70
CA SER A 9 -21.45 -37.98 0.27
C SER A 9 -21.00 -36.62 -0.34
N ARG A 10 -20.38 -36.64 -1.53
CA ARG A 10 -20.01 -35.44 -2.31
C ARG A 10 -21.15 -34.42 -2.47
N ARG A 11 -22.39 -34.82 -2.40
CA ARG A 11 -23.58 -33.94 -2.45
C ARG A 11 -23.76 -33.11 -1.17
N ALA A 12 -23.36 -33.60 -0.01
CA ALA A 12 -23.45 -32.86 1.25
C ALA A 12 -22.38 -31.75 1.35
N LEU A 13 -21.17 -31.98 0.77
CA LEU A 13 -20.13 -30.96 0.70
C LEU A 13 -20.52 -29.81 -0.26
N LEU A 14 -21.06 -30.11 -1.44
CA LEU A 14 -21.47 -29.09 -2.41
C LEU A 14 -22.67 -28.27 -1.90
N GLY A 15 -23.56 -28.85 -1.09
CA GLY A 15 -24.68 -28.13 -0.48
C GLY A 15 -24.24 -27.11 0.61
N ALA A 16 -23.18 -27.41 1.35
CA ALA A 16 -22.65 -26.52 2.38
C ALA A 16 -21.93 -25.28 1.80
N PHE A 17 -21.22 -25.44 0.67
CA PHE A 17 -20.60 -24.31 -0.04
C PHE A 17 -21.62 -23.39 -0.73
N ALA A 18 -22.69 -23.96 -1.29
CA ALA A 18 -23.78 -23.18 -1.93
C ALA A 18 -24.61 -22.39 -0.91
N ALA A 19 -24.81 -22.92 0.29
CA ALA A 19 -25.55 -22.22 1.35
C ALA A 19 -24.76 -21.05 1.96
N GLY A 20 -23.44 -21.16 2.10
CA GLY A 20 -22.57 -20.07 2.57
C GLY A 20 -22.54 -18.88 1.61
N ALA A 21 -22.47 -19.11 0.30
CA ALA A 21 -22.48 -18.06 -0.70
C ALA A 21 -23.86 -17.37 -0.85
N ALA A 22 -24.96 -18.09 -0.64
CA ALA A 22 -26.31 -17.55 -0.75
C ALA A 22 -26.73 -16.69 0.47
N VAL A 23 -26.14 -16.91 1.65
CA VAL A 23 -26.42 -16.11 2.85
C VAL A 23 -25.73 -14.75 2.81
N GLN A 24 -24.56 -14.62 2.19
CA GLN A 24 -23.89 -13.33 2.03
C GLN A 24 -24.53 -12.42 0.97
N ALA A 25 -25.31 -12.96 0.03
CA ALA A 25 -25.94 -12.17 -1.03
C ALA A 25 -27.24 -11.45 -0.61
N LYS A 26 -27.82 -11.74 0.57
CA LYS A 26 -29.16 -11.30 0.92
C LYS A 26 -29.28 -9.97 1.68
N ASN A 27 -28.19 -9.30 2.08
CA ASN A 27 -28.25 -8.03 2.82
C ASN A 27 -27.21 -7.01 2.36
N ARG A 28 -26.93 -6.89 1.07
CA ARG A 28 -26.20 -5.73 0.54
C ARG A 28 -27.23 -4.62 0.27
N GLU A 29 -27.49 -3.79 1.30
CA GLU A 29 -27.93 -2.43 1.05
C GLU A 29 -26.96 -1.82 0.04
N HIS A 30 -27.49 -1.17 -0.99
CA HIS A 30 -26.71 -0.46 -2.02
C HIS A 30 -25.97 0.70 -1.33
N ARG A 31 -24.85 0.40 -0.63
CA ARG A 31 -23.96 1.43 -0.12
C ARG A 31 -23.29 2.07 -1.32
N GLU A 32 -23.53 3.35 -1.49
CA GLU A 32 -22.85 4.13 -2.51
C GLU A 32 -21.32 4.01 -2.28
N TRP A 33 -20.61 3.47 -3.27
CA TRP A 33 -19.18 3.29 -3.19
C TRP A 33 -18.48 4.64 -3.40
N LYS A 34 -17.85 5.18 -2.36
CA LYS A 34 -17.21 6.49 -2.35
C LYS A 34 -15.80 6.43 -1.78
N PRO A 35 -14.85 5.77 -2.44
CA PRO A 35 -13.45 5.85 -2.03
C PRO A 35 -12.89 7.25 -2.34
N ARG A 36 -11.79 7.62 -1.67
CA ARG A 36 -11.06 8.83 -2.03
C ARG A 36 -10.08 8.51 -3.14
N LEU A 37 -10.04 9.39 -4.16
CA LEU A 37 -9.04 9.30 -5.22
C LEU A 37 -7.96 10.35 -4.98
N GLY A 38 -6.69 9.92 -5.00
CA GLY A 38 -5.56 10.76 -4.63
C GLY A 38 -4.32 10.56 -5.47
N VAL A 39 -3.25 11.22 -5.03
CA VAL A 39 -1.90 11.10 -5.57
C VAL A 39 -0.88 10.92 -4.43
N LEU A 40 0.23 10.26 -4.71
CA LEU A 40 1.39 10.20 -3.84
C LEU A 40 2.44 11.21 -4.29
N GLY A 41 3.03 11.94 -3.35
CA GLY A 41 4.12 12.87 -3.65
C GLY A 41 4.62 13.65 -2.44
N PRO A 42 5.58 14.56 -2.66
CA PRO A 42 6.12 15.39 -1.59
C PRO A 42 5.12 16.43 -1.09
N TYR A 43 5.24 16.76 0.19
CA TYR A 43 4.47 17.86 0.77
C TYR A 43 4.95 19.20 0.21
N SER A 44 4.04 19.93 -0.40
CA SER A 44 4.14 21.37 -0.65
C SER A 44 2.74 21.98 -0.79
N GLU A 45 2.62 23.30 -0.58
CA GLU A 45 1.35 24.00 -0.80
C GLU A 45 0.90 23.92 -2.26
N ALA A 46 1.86 23.97 -3.20
CA ALA A 46 1.59 23.86 -4.63
C ALA A 46 1.08 22.46 -5.03
N ASN A 47 1.63 21.40 -4.45
CA ASN A 47 1.18 20.02 -4.73
C ASN A 47 -0.23 19.77 -4.15
N LEU A 48 -0.53 20.29 -2.96
CA LEU A 48 -1.88 20.23 -2.38
C LEU A 48 -2.89 21.00 -3.26
N ALA A 49 -2.52 22.21 -3.72
CA ALA A 49 -3.35 22.99 -4.63
C ALA A 49 -3.60 22.25 -5.95
N PHE A 50 -2.54 21.69 -6.56
CA PHE A 50 -2.65 20.90 -7.77
C PHE A 50 -3.58 19.69 -7.57
N ALA A 51 -3.42 18.92 -6.49
CA ALA A 51 -4.27 17.78 -6.22
C ALA A 51 -5.75 18.18 -6.23
N ARG A 52 -6.10 19.23 -5.49
CA ARG A 52 -7.47 19.74 -5.44
C ARG A 52 -7.98 20.23 -6.80
N GLU A 53 -7.19 21.03 -7.51
CA GLU A 53 -7.57 21.60 -8.81
C GLU A 53 -7.74 20.51 -9.89
N ALA A 54 -6.94 19.45 -9.82
CA ALA A 54 -7.03 18.31 -10.74
C ALA A 54 -8.22 17.36 -10.43
N GLY A 55 -8.92 17.58 -9.31
CA GLY A 55 -10.09 16.79 -8.89
C GLY A 55 -9.77 15.68 -7.89
N PHE A 56 -8.56 15.60 -7.40
CA PHE A 56 -8.20 14.67 -6.33
C PHE A 56 -8.66 15.21 -4.96
N ASN A 57 -9.08 14.30 -4.09
CA ASN A 57 -9.50 14.63 -2.73
C ASN A 57 -8.65 13.97 -1.64
N ASN A 58 -7.54 13.33 -2.03
CA ASN A 58 -6.59 12.67 -1.15
C ASN A 58 -5.14 12.85 -1.61
N MET A 59 -4.20 12.80 -0.65
CA MET A 59 -2.77 12.60 -0.92
C MET A 59 -2.16 11.63 0.07
N ILE A 60 -1.13 10.91 -0.39
CA ILE A 60 -0.12 10.28 0.45
C ILE A 60 1.12 11.17 0.37
N LEU A 61 1.72 11.47 1.52
CA LEU A 61 2.85 12.39 1.59
C LEU A 61 4.14 11.67 2.01
N GLY A 62 5.21 11.88 1.25
CA GLY A 62 6.54 11.42 1.65
C GLY A 62 7.01 12.10 2.94
N ALA A 63 7.47 11.30 3.91
CA ALA A 63 7.96 11.78 5.20
C ALA A 63 9.32 11.15 5.57
N THR A 64 10.23 11.11 4.60
CA THR A 64 11.59 10.59 4.76
C THR A 64 12.50 11.62 5.47
N PRO A 65 13.70 11.22 5.93
CA PRO A 65 14.66 12.15 6.52
C PRO A 65 15.04 13.33 5.63
N ASP A 66 14.95 13.17 4.31
CA ASP A 66 15.34 14.20 3.33
C ASP A 66 14.13 15.01 2.83
N SER A 67 12.93 14.74 3.31
CA SER A 67 11.70 15.42 2.86
C SER A 67 11.36 16.64 3.72
N ALA A 68 10.46 17.49 3.21
CA ALA A 68 9.88 18.61 3.96
C ALA A 68 9.11 18.16 5.23
N LEU A 69 8.69 16.89 5.29
CA LEU A 69 8.06 16.26 6.47
C LEU A 69 9.06 15.43 7.29
N ASN A 70 10.32 15.84 7.36
CA ASN A 70 11.30 15.17 8.22
C ASN A 70 10.89 15.22 9.69
N ALA A 71 10.37 14.09 10.19
CA ALA A 71 9.85 13.94 11.54
C ALA A 71 10.89 14.20 12.65
N ALA A 72 12.19 14.10 12.33
CA ALA A 72 13.26 14.35 13.29
C ALA A 72 13.68 15.83 13.36
N ALA A 73 13.35 16.63 12.35
CA ALA A 73 13.78 18.03 12.24
C ALA A 73 12.67 19.04 12.56
N LEU A 74 11.40 18.66 12.38
CA LEU A 74 10.28 19.56 12.59
C LEU A 74 10.02 19.85 14.07
N ASN A 75 9.87 21.14 14.42
CA ASN A 75 9.43 21.57 15.74
C ASN A 75 7.89 21.74 15.80
N ASP A 76 7.36 21.97 17.02
CA ASP A 76 5.92 22.07 17.25
C ASP A 76 5.23 23.16 16.44
N ALA A 77 5.85 24.31 16.29
CA ALA A 77 5.28 25.43 15.54
C ALA A 77 5.21 25.11 14.03
N GLN A 78 6.24 24.45 13.50
CA GLN A 78 6.26 24.00 12.10
C GLN A 78 5.18 22.95 11.84
N ILE A 79 5.05 21.95 12.72
CA ILE A 79 4.02 20.91 12.58
C ILE A 79 2.61 21.53 12.63
N ALA A 80 2.37 22.47 13.55
CA ALA A 80 1.09 23.18 13.64
C ALA A 80 0.77 23.96 12.35
N LYS A 81 1.78 24.66 11.78
CA LYS A 81 1.62 25.35 10.51
C LYS A 81 1.34 24.41 9.34
N ILE A 82 2.06 23.30 9.24
CA ILE A 82 1.82 22.27 8.22
C ILE A 82 0.39 21.74 8.32
N LYS A 83 -0.05 21.41 9.54
CA LYS A 83 -1.42 20.95 9.77
C LYS A 83 -2.45 21.98 9.33
N GLU A 84 -2.27 23.25 9.67
CA GLU A 84 -3.14 24.33 9.23
C GLU A 84 -3.22 24.42 7.70
N VAL A 85 -2.10 24.28 7.00
CA VAL A 85 -2.05 24.29 5.53
C VAL A 85 -2.82 23.10 4.95
N ILE A 86 -2.59 21.89 5.48
CA ILE A 86 -3.32 20.68 5.08
C ILE A 86 -4.83 20.87 5.29
N ASP A 87 -5.25 21.31 6.48
CA ASP A 87 -6.66 21.49 6.82
C ASP A 87 -7.35 22.53 5.88
N ARG A 88 -6.65 23.62 5.55
CA ARG A 88 -7.17 24.66 4.61
C ARG A 88 -7.23 24.17 3.16
N SER A 89 -6.36 23.24 2.76
CA SER A 89 -6.34 22.71 1.39
C SER A 89 -7.62 21.97 1.03
N GLY A 90 -8.29 21.38 2.03
CA GLY A 90 -9.42 20.49 1.84
C GLY A 90 -9.05 19.13 1.23
N VAL A 91 -7.76 18.83 1.11
CA VAL A 91 -7.24 17.53 0.67
C VAL A 91 -7.04 16.64 1.90
N HIS A 92 -7.61 15.45 1.89
CA HIS A 92 -7.37 14.46 2.93
C HIS A 92 -5.98 13.87 2.78
N ILE A 93 -5.27 13.63 3.88
CA ILE A 93 -4.01 12.90 3.85
C ILE A 93 -4.26 11.50 4.44
N SER A 94 -4.20 10.47 3.60
CA SER A 94 -4.49 9.11 4.03
C SER A 94 -3.31 8.42 4.69
N ALA A 95 -2.08 8.71 4.25
CA ALA A 95 -0.88 8.11 4.82
C ALA A 95 0.34 9.05 4.73
N LEU A 96 1.30 8.84 5.62
CA LEU A 96 2.70 9.25 5.42
C LEU A 96 3.50 8.06 4.88
N GLN A 97 4.35 8.26 3.86
CA GLN A 97 5.20 7.22 3.29
C GLN A 97 6.61 7.32 3.84
N VAL A 98 7.06 6.27 4.55
CA VAL A 98 8.36 6.21 5.24
C VAL A 98 8.95 4.82 5.12
N THR A 99 9.76 4.57 4.11
CA THR A 99 10.39 3.26 3.94
C THR A 99 11.60 3.10 4.83
N GLN A 100 11.58 2.11 5.73
CA GLN A 100 12.65 1.81 6.67
C GLN A 100 12.90 0.29 6.77
N ASN A 101 14.12 -0.10 7.17
CA ASN A 101 14.42 -1.49 7.50
C ASN A 101 14.38 -1.73 9.02
N HIS A 102 13.24 -2.14 9.51
CA HIS A 102 12.98 -2.30 10.95
C HIS A 102 13.85 -3.37 11.62
N ILE A 103 14.41 -4.30 10.85
CA ILE A 103 15.26 -5.40 11.33
C ILE A 103 16.62 -5.46 10.60
N ALA A 104 17.12 -4.31 10.12
CA ALA A 104 18.42 -4.25 9.46
C ALA A 104 19.50 -5.02 10.23
N ALA A 105 20.35 -5.76 9.51
CA ALA A 105 21.39 -6.60 10.11
C ALA A 105 22.42 -5.76 10.89
N ASP A 106 22.71 -4.54 10.43
CA ASP A 106 23.56 -3.58 11.16
C ASP A 106 22.79 -2.96 12.33
N PRO A 107 23.24 -3.12 13.59
CA PRO A 107 22.52 -2.62 14.76
C PRO A 107 22.45 -1.07 14.80
N GLY A 108 23.45 -0.37 14.25
CA GLY A 108 23.48 1.08 14.21
C GLY A 108 22.44 1.62 13.22
N GLN A 109 22.38 1.07 12.02
CA GLN A 109 21.36 1.38 11.03
C GLN A 109 19.95 1.10 11.61
N ARG A 110 19.72 -0.11 12.11
CA ARG A 110 18.45 -0.52 12.72
C ARG A 110 18.02 0.43 13.84
N GLY A 111 18.96 0.84 14.70
CA GLY A 111 18.68 1.78 15.79
C GLY A 111 18.22 3.15 15.27
N ARG A 112 18.90 3.70 14.28
CA ARG A 112 18.55 4.99 13.67
C ARG A 112 17.20 4.94 12.94
N GLU A 113 17.00 3.92 12.13
CA GLU A 113 15.77 3.77 11.33
C GLU A 113 14.54 3.56 12.24
N ASN A 114 14.66 2.71 13.26
CA ASN A 114 13.56 2.50 14.20
C ASN A 114 13.24 3.76 15.03
N ALA A 115 14.26 4.52 15.42
CA ALA A 115 14.05 5.79 16.14
C ALA A 115 13.39 6.84 15.24
N TYR A 116 13.76 6.91 13.98
CA TYR A 116 13.12 7.80 13.00
C TYR A 116 11.66 7.40 12.76
N PHE A 117 11.41 6.11 12.54
CA PHE A 117 10.05 5.61 12.28
C PHE A 117 9.08 5.88 13.44
N LEU A 118 9.57 5.76 14.68
CA LEU A 118 8.76 6.13 15.86
C LEU A 118 8.35 7.62 15.82
N LYS A 119 9.28 8.53 15.48
CA LYS A 119 8.97 9.95 15.31
C LYS A 119 7.99 10.21 14.15
N ALA A 120 8.08 9.41 13.08
CA ALA A 120 7.16 9.52 11.96
C ALA A 120 5.74 9.07 12.33
N ILE A 121 5.57 8.04 13.18
CA ILE A 121 4.27 7.68 13.76
C ILE A 121 3.70 8.84 14.60
N GLU A 122 4.52 9.47 15.44
CA GLU A 122 4.11 10.64 16.22
C GLU A 122 3.72 11.83 15.35
N LEU A 123 4.48 12.09 14.28
CA LEU A 123 4.17 13.13 13.30
C LEU A 123 2.83 12.85 12.60
N ALA A 124 2.59 11.61 12.15
CA ALA A 124 1.33 11.21 11.54
C ALA A 124 0.15 11.52 12.46
N GLY A 125 0.23 11.10 13.74
CA GLY A 125 -0.82 11.39 14.73
C GLY A 125 -1.04 12.89 14.96
N ARG A 126 0.02 13.69 15.01
CA ARG A 126 -0.06 15.16 15.19
C ARG A 126 -0.67 15.86 13.99
N LEU A 127 -0.43 15.36 12.79
CA LEU A 127 -1.06 15.86 11.56
C LEU A 127 -2.50 15.33 11.38
N GLY A 128 -2.95 14.36 12.17
CA GLY A 128 -4.24 13.70 12.02
C GLY A 128 -4.27 12.69 10.87
N VAL A 129 -3.11 12.16 10.47
CA VAL A 129 -2.96 11.16 9.41
C VAL A 129 -3.09 9.76 10.00
N PRO A 130 -4.04 8.93 9.52
CA PRO A 130 -4.37 7.66 10.17
C PRO A 130 -3.41 6.52 9.86
N HIS A 131 -2.59 6.64 8.81
CA HIS A 131 -1.72 5.55 8.38
C HIS A 131 -0.27 6.01 8.15
N ILE A 132 0.64 5.04 8.25
CA ILE A 132 2.03 5.19 7.85
C ILE A 132 2.43 4.01 6.97
N GLY A 133 2.78 4.28 5.72
CA GLY A 133 3.25 3.30 4.74
C GLY A 133 4.73 3.02 4.90
N THR A 134 5.13 1.74 4.84
CA THR A 134 6.52 1.31 4.98
C THR A 134 6.76 -0.07 4.39
N ALA A 135 8.03 -0.49 4.30
CA ALA A 135 8.42 -1.89 4.16
C ALA A 135 8.32 -2.61 5.52
N SER A 136 8.10 -3.92 5.54
CA SER A 136 7.99 -4.67 6.80
C SER A 136 9.31 -4.86 7.55
N GLY A 137 10.43 -4.75 6.85
CA GLY A 137 11.77 -5.08 7.31
C GLY A 137 12.31 -6.37 6.66
N LYS A 138 13.64 -6.48 6.55
CA LYS A 138 14.33 -7.66 6.00
C LYS A 138 15.72 -7.81 6.57
N ASP A 139 16.10 -9.05 6.85
CA ASP A 139 17.48 -9.46 7.13
C ASP A 139 17.76 -10.75 6.34
N GLU A 140 18.49 -10.64 5.23
CA GLU A 140 18.75 -11.77 4.31
C GLU A 140 19.54 -12.92 4.93
N LYS A 141 20.15 -12.69 6.10
CA LYS A 141 20.89 -13.73 6.82
C LYS A 141 19.97 -14.65 7.65
N LYS A 142 18.69 -14.30 7.75
CA LYS A 142 17.69 -15.02 8.55
C LYS A 142 16.69 -15.77 7.69
N SER A 143 16.21 -16.89 8.19
CA SER A 143 15.05 -17.57 7.61
C SER A 143 13.79 -16.70 7.70
N LEU A 144 12.78 -16.97 6.86
CA LEU A 144 11.51 -16.25 6.90
C LEU A 144 10.90 -16.20 8.30
N GLY A 145 10.84 -17.36 9.00
CA GLY A 145 10.31 -17.42 10.37
C GLY A 145 11.07 -16.54 11.34
N GLN A 146 12.41 -16.58 11.32
CA GLN A 146 13.25 -15.73 12.17
C GLN A 146 13.08 -14.23 11.87
N GLN A 147 12.89 -13.85 10.61
CA GLN A 147 12.60 -12.46 10.24
C GLN A 147 11.25 -12.03 10.79
N VAL A 148 10.21 -12.85 10.62
CA VAL A 148 8.86 -12.53 11.12
C VAL A 148 8.86 -12.42 12.65
N ASP A 149 9.49 -13.35 13.37
CA ASP A 149 9.59 -13.27 14.84
C ASP A 149 10.26 -11.97 15.30
N GLU A 150 11.30 -11.54 14.59
CA GLU A 150 12.00 -10.29 14.93
C GLU A 150 11.18 -9.04 14.56
N ILE A 151 10.52 -9.02 13.41
CA ILE A 151 9.62 -7.94 13.01
C ILE A 151 8.52 -7.79 14.05
N VAL A 152 7.85 -8.88 14.42
CA VAL A 152 6.80 -8.89 15.45
C VAL A 152 7.31 -8.34 16.78
N ARG A 153 8.49 -8.79 17.21
CA ARG A 153 9.11 -8.30 18.46
C ARG A 153 9.38 -6.80 18.39
N VAL A 154 10.02 -6.31 17.31
CA VAL A 154 10.35 -4.88 17.16
C VAL A 154 9.10 -4.01 17.15
N TYR A 155 8.06 -4.41 16.44
CA TYR A 155 6.81 -3.64 16.35
C TYR A 155 6.09 -3.58 17.69
N ASN A 156 5.99 -4.71 18.41
CA ASN A 156 5.38 -4.74 19.74
C ASN A 156 6.17 -3.89 20.75
N GLU A 157 7.49 -4.01 20.78
CA GLU A 157 8.33 -3.31 21.75
C GLU A 157 8.46 -1.80 21.47
N LYS A 158 8.41 -1.38 20.20
CA LYS A 158 8.78 -0.01 19.82
C LYS A 158 7.63 0.84 19.29
N TYR A 159 6.68 0.24 18.56
CA TYR A 159 5.74 1.03 17.77
C TYR A 159 4.30 0.98 18.26
N PHE A 160 3.80 -0.17 18.70
CA PHE A 160 2.37 -0.33 18.95
C PHE A 160 1.83 0.59 20.04
N ALA A 161 2.62 0.90 21.08
CA ALA A 161 2.21 1.88 22.08
C ALA A 161 2.02 3.30 21.47
N ALA A 162 2.87 3.68 20.51
CA ALA A 162 2.72 4.95 19.79
C ALA A 162 1.55 4.88 18.80
N CYS A 163 1.37 3.76 18.10
CA CYS A 163 0.23 3.54 17.21
C CYS A 163 -1.11 3.68 17.94
N GLU A 164 -1.23 3.08 19.13
CA GLU A 164 -2.41 3.21 19.98
C GLU A 164 -2.62 4.64 20.44
N LYS A 165 -1.58 5.28 21.01
CA LYS A 165 -1.63 6.66 21.50
C LYS A 165 -2.04 7.67 20.43
N HIS A 166 -1.55 7.49 19.22
CA HIS A 166 -1.72 8.44 18.11
C HIS A 166 -2.79 8.01 17.11
N HIS A 167 -3.44 6.87 17.31
CA HIS A 167 -4.44 6.29 16.42
C HIS A 167 -3.92 6.07 14.98
N VAL A 168 -2.66 5.63 14.86
CA VAL A 168 -1.98 5.37 13.59
C VAL A 168 -1.85 3.88 13.35
N ARG A 169 -2.05 3.45 12.10
CA ARG A 169 -1.81 2.06 11.67
C ARG A 169 -0.60 2.03 10.73
N ILE A 170 0.23 1.00 10.87
CA ILE A 170 1.36 0.72 9.99
C ILE A 170 0.86 -0.12 8.82
N LEU A 171 1.13 0.32 7.60
CA LEU A 171 0.74 -0.39 6.38
C LEU A 171 1.98 -0.83 5.62
N TRP A 172 1.99 -2.09 5.18
CA TRP A 172 3.07 -2.59 4.33
C TRP A 172 2.68 -2.45 2.86
N GLU A 173 3.56 -1.82 2.11
CA GLU A 173 3.52 -1.84 0.66
C GLU A 173 4.22 -3.10 0.14
N PRO A 174 3.67 -3.85 -0.84
CA PRO A 174 4.27 -5.09 -1.34
C PRO A 174 5.47 -4.89 -2.27
N TRP A 175 6.26 -3.86 -2.05
CA TRP A 175 7.43 -3.53 -2.87
C TRP A 175 8.63 -4.47 -2.60
N PRO A 176 9.05 -5.33 -3.56
CA PRO A 176 10.13 -6.28 -3.33
C PRO A 176 11.54 -5.71 -3.53
N GLY A 177 11.66 -4.48 -4.06
CA GLY A 177 12.95 -3.78 -4.20
C GLY A 177 13.49 -3.23 -2.88
N GLY A 178 12.69 -3.22 -1.81
CA GLY A 178 13.07 -2.71 -0.50
C GLY A 178 13.35 -3.80 0.54
N PRO A 179 13.62 -3.37 1.78
CA PRO A 179 13.86 -4.28 2.91
C PRO A 179 12.54 -4.88 3.42
N ASN A 180 11.95 -5.79 2.67
CA ASN A 180 10.56 -6.17 2.83
C ASN A 180 10.35 -7.69 2.78
N VAL A 181 9.63 -8.23 3.76
CA VAL A 181 9.08 -9.59 3.79
C VAL A 181 7.65 -9.61 3.21
N ALA A 182 6.91 -8.50 3.35
CA ALA A 182 5.55 -8.35 2.87
C ALA A 182 5.51 -8.08 1.35
N THR A 183 5.97 -9.02 0.52
CA THR A 183 6.09 -8.85 -0.94
C THR A 183 5.22 -9.81 -1.75
N SER A 184 4.52 -10.71 -1.07
CA SER A 184 3.73 -11.78 -1.69
C SER A 184 2.65 -12.28 -0.74
N PRO A 185 1.64 -13.02 -1.21
CA PRO A 185 0.64 -13.68 -0.36
C PRO A 185 1.25 -14.49 0.79
N VAL A 186 2.32 -15.26 0.52
CA VAL A 186 3.02 -16.05 1.56
C VAL A 186 3.63 -15.15 2.63
N GLY A 187 4.22 -14.01 2.23
CA GLY A 187 4.76 -13.02 3.16
C GLY A 187 3.66 -12.40 4.02
N PHE A 188 2.54 -12.02 3.42
CA PHE A 188 1.38 -11.46 4.12
C PHE A 188 0.81 -12.44 5.14
N GLU A 189 0.51 -13.67 4.73
CA GLU A 189 -0.01 -14.73 5.62
C GLU A 189 0.89 -14.96 6.82
N THR A 190 2.21 -15.05 6.59
CA THR A 190 3.18 -15.33 7.64
C THR A 190 3.26 -14.18 8.65
N LEU A 191 3.28 -12.94 8.16
CA LEU A 191 3.30 -11.74 8.98
C LEU A 191 1.99 -11.57 9.76
N PHE A 192 0.83 -11.61 9.12
CA PHE A 192 -0.46 -11.47 9.83
C PHE A 192 -0.67 -12.56 10.87
N LYS A 193 -0.25 -13.80 10.58
CA LYS A 193 -0.26 -14.89 11.57
C LYS A 193 0.67 -14.58 12.75
N GLY A 194 1.89 -14.10 12.49
CA GLY A 194 2.86 -13.71 13.52
C GLY A 194 2.34 -12.59 14.43
N PHE A 195 1.64 -11.61 13.86
CA PHE A 195 1.03 -10.52 14.62
C PHE A 195 -0.32 -10.87 15.26
N GLY A 196 -0.82 -12.10 15.12
CA GLY A 196 -2.11 -12.50 15.69
C GLY A 196 -3.28 -11.64 15.18
N ASN A 197 -3.21 -11.17 13.94
CA ASN A 197 -4.18 -10.22 13.35
C ASN A 197 -4.32 -8.90 14.14
N SER A 198 -3.22 -8.37 14.66
CA SER A 198 -3.19 -7.06 15.33
C SER A 198 -3.87 -5.97 14.48
N PRO A 199 -4.69 -5.07 15.10
CA PRO A 199 -5.33 -3.98 14.38
C PRO A 199 -4.37 -2.86 13.97
N PHE A 200 -3.12 -2.90 14.44
CA PHE A 200 -2.12 -1.86 14.15
C PHE A 200 -1.32 -2.11 12.87
N VAL A 201 -1.54 -3.21 12.17
CA VAL A 201 -0.89 -3.52 10.89
C VAL A 201 -1.90 -3.82 9.79
N GLY A 202 -1.52 -3.52 8.55
CA GLY A 202 -2.34 -3.76 7.37
C GLY A 202 -1.53 -3.61 6.09
N LEU A 203 -2.23 -3.55 4.96
CA LEU A 203 -1.65 -3.37 3.64
C LEU A 203 -1.95 -1.99 3.09
N GLN A 204 -0.93 -1.35 2.55
CA GLN A 204 -0.99 -0.34 1.52
C GLN A 204 -0.82 -1.09 0.20
N TYR A 205 -1.95 -1.52 -0.36
CA TYR A 205 -1.94 -2.50 -1.43
C TYR A 205 -1.58 -1.88 -2.78
N ASP A 206 -0.48 -2.31 -3.35
CA ASP A 206 -0.06 -1.96 -4.70
C ASP A 206 -0.08 -3.20 -5.61
N PRO A 207 -1.04 -3.29 -6.54
CA PRO A 207 -1.15 -4.43 -7.43
C PRO A 207 0.01 -4.53 -8.44
N SER A 208 0.68 -3.41 -8.75
CA SER A 208 1.72 -3.35 -9.77
C SER A 208 2.93 -4.22 -9.45
N HIS A 209 3.29 -4.28 -8.16
CA HIS A 209 4.42 -5.08 -7.69
C HIS A 209 4.18 -6.59 -7.84
N LEU A 210 2.93 -7.03 -7.82
CA LEU A 210 2.60 -8.45 -8.01
C LEU A 210 2.66 -8.83 -9.49
N VAL A 211 2.30 -7.94 -10.40
CA VAL A 211 2.27 -8.20 -11.85
C VAL A 211 3.64 -8.63 -12.38
N TRP A 212 4.69 -7.85 -12.12
CA TRP A 212 6.01 -8.22 -12.64
C TRP A 212 6.66 -9.40 -11.87
N GLN A 213 6.18 -9.72 -10.68
CA GLN A 213 6.52 -10.95 -9.98
C GLN A 213 5.69 -12.16 -10.48
N MET A 214 4.85 -12.00 -11.51
CA MET A 214 3.97 -13.04 -12.07
C MET A 214 2.97 -13.63 -11.07
N MET A 215 2.56 -12.84 -10.09
CA MET A 215 1.47 -13.17 -9.16
C MET A 215 0.15 -12.55 -9.64
N ASP A 216 -0.99 -13.13 -9.24
CA ASP A 216 -2.31 -12.61 -9.54
C ASP A 216 -2.67 -11.48 -8.55
N PRO A 217 -2.69 -10.19 -9.01
CA PRO A 217 -2.98 -9.08 -8.13
C PRO A 217 -4.47 -8.99 -7.75
N ILE A 218 -5.36 -9.53 -8.57
CA ILE A 218 -6.81 -9.47 -8.32
C ILE A 218 -7.21 -10.52 -7.29
N GLN A 219 -6.73 -11.75 -7.44
CA GLN A 219 -6.97 -12.80 -6.46
C GLN A 219 -6.33 -12.45 -5.11
N THR A 220 -5.09 -11.92 -5.12
CA THR A 220 -4.43 -11.47 -3.89
C THR A 220 -5.23 -10.36 -3.18
N ALA A 221 -5.74 -9.37 -3.92
CA ALA A 221 -6.60 -8.34 -3.34
C ALA A 221 -7.87 -8.93 -2.69
N ARG A 222 -8.46 -9.97 -3.31
CA ARG A 222 -9.63 -10.67 -2.78
C ARG A 222 -9.32 -11.43 -1.49
N ASP A 223 -8.18 -12.11 -1.45
CA ASP A 223 -7.77 -12.95 -0.31
C ASP A 223 -7.44 -12.10 0.93
N PHE A 224 -6.92 -10.87 0.73
CA PHE A 224 -6.49 -9.97 1.80
C PHE A 224 -7.35 -8.71 1.93
N ALA A 225 -8.55 -8.70 1.38
CA ALA A 225 -9.41 -7.52 1.31
C ALA A 225 -9.68 -6.87 2.68
N ASP A 226 -9.79 -7.65 3.75
CA ASP A 226 -10.00 -7.19 5.13
C ASP A 226 -8.74 -6.56 5.75
N LYS A 227 -7.60 -6.66 5.10
CA LYS A 227 -6.30 -6.10 5.52
C LYS A 227 -5.88 -4.88 4.71
N ILE A 228 -6.59 -4.54 3.62
CA ILE A 228 -6.29 -3.39 2.76
C ILE A 228 -6.91 -2.14 3.38
N TYR A 229 -6.07 -1.17 3.76
CA TYR A 229 -6.48 0.11 4.35
C TYR A 229 -6.14 1.31 3.48
N ASP A 230 -5.17 1.18 2.58
CA ASP A 230 -4.83 2.15 1.55
C ASP A 230 -4.44 1.42 0.27
N VAL A 231 -4.55 2.07 -0.89
CA VAL A 231 -4.26 1.47 -2.18
C VAL A 231 -3.38 2.39 -3.00
N HIS A 232 -2.31 1.85 -3.57
CA HIS A 232 -1.56 2.50 -4.63
C HIS A 232 -2.14 2.12 -5.99
N LEU A 233 -2.48 3.13 -6.78
CA LEU A 233 -2.94 2.98 -8.15
C LEU A 233 -1.74 3.18 -9.08
N LYS A 234 -0.99 2.12 -9.29
CA LYS A 234 0.16 2.03 -10.18
C LYS A 234 0.00 0.81 -11.08
N ASP A 235 0.37 0.91 -12.32
CA ASP A 235 0.29 -0.18 -13.29
C ASP A 235 1.68 -0.72 -13.62
N THR A 236 1.72 -1.87 -14.26
CA THR A 236 2.96 -2.48 -14.76
C THR A 236 2.74 -3.01 -16.17
N GLU A 237 3.60 -2.59 -17.07
CA GLU A 237 3.67 -3.13 -18.43
C GLU A 237 4.72 -4.25 -18.49
N ILE A 238 4.31 -5.42 -18.97
CA ILE A 238 5.22 -6.53 -19.29
C ILE A 238 5.64 -6.43 -20.75
N LEU A 239 6.92 -6.25 -21.00
CA LEU A 239 7.50 -6.19 -22.33
C LEU A 239 7.72 -7.62 -22.84
N TRP A 240 6.62 -8.29 -23.22
CA TRP A 240 6.61 -9.70 -23.59
C TRP A 240 7.65 -10.12 -24.62
N PRO A 241 7.99 -9.33 -25.67
CA PRO A 241 9.05 -9.68 -26.61
C PRO A 241 10.41 -9.82 -25.94
N ILE A 242 10.72 -8.97 -24.95
CA ILE A 242 11.98 -9.00 -24.20
C ILE A 242 11.97 -10.18 -23.25
N LEU A 243 10.91 -10.32 -22.44
CA LEU A 243 10.75 -11.42 -21.49
C LEU A 243 10.86 -12.80 -22.16
N ARG A 244 10.19 -12.99 -23.31
CA ARG A 244 10.20 -14.26 -24.03
C ARG A 244 11.57 -14.60 -24.64
N ARG A 245 12.39 -13.60 -24.90
CA ARG A 245 13.73 -13.78 -25.46
C ARG A 245 14.80 -13.95 -24.38
N GLY A 246 14.75 -13.13 -23.32
CA GLY A 246 15.78 -13.06 -22.28
C GLY A 246 15.46 -13.83 -21.00
N GLY A 247 14.16 -14.19 -20.79
CA GLY A 247 13.70 -14.77 -19.52
C GLY A 247 13.57 -13.73 -18.42
N ILE A 248 13.26 -14.19 -17.21
CA ILE A 248 13.08 -13.33 -16.02
C ILE A 248 14.41 -12.77 -15.46
N ASN A 249 15.53 -13.41 -15.80
CA ASN A 249 16.89 -12.99 -15.45
C ASN A 249 17.73 -12.90 -16.73
N PRO A 250 17.52 -11.87 -17.57
CA PRO A 250 18.23 -11.74 -18.84
C PRO A 250 19.72 -11.52 -18.60
N VAL A 251 20.56 -12.17 -19.42
CA VAL A 251 22.03 -12.12 -19.28
C VAL A 251 22.63 -10.77 -19.74
N ASP A 252 21.84 -9.96 -20.40
CA ASP A 252 22.16 -8.62 -20.92
C ASP A 252 21.52 -7.50 -20.13
N ASP A 253 21.00 -7.80 -18.95
CA ASP A 253 20.32 -6.87 -18.04
C ASP A 253 19.14 -6.12 -18.70
N ALA A 254 18.54 -6.70 -19.76
CA ALA A 254 17.43 -6.09 -20.47
C ALA A 254 16.18 -5.99 -19.59
N GLU A 255 15.65 -4.79 -19.45
CA GLU A 255 14.43 -4.55 -18.68
C GLU A 255 13.22 -5.12 -19.42
N TRP A 256 12.55 -6.11 -18.86
CA TRP A 256 11.41 -6.79 -19.47
C TRP A 256 10.06 -6.36 -18.87
N TRP A 257 10.04 -5.41 -17.95
CA TRP A 257 8.87 -4.75 -17.38
C TRP A 257 9.20 -3.29 -17.02
N ARG A 258 8.16 -2.49 -16.83
CA ARG A 258 8.30 -1.12 -16.31
C ARG A 258 7.01 -0.69 -15.64
N TYR A 259 7.10 0.25 -14.69
CA TYR A 259 5.91 0.87 -14.14
C TYR A 259 5.25 1.81 -15.13
N ARG A 260 3.94 1.90 -15.05
CA ARG A 260 3.11 2.73 -15.89
C ARG A 260 2.02 3.44 -15.09
N LEU A 261 1.49 4.51 -15.66
CA LEU A 261 0.24 5.08 -15.18
C LEU A 261 -0.92 4.08 -15.31
N PRO A 262 -1.91 4.10 -14.38
CA PRO A 262 -3.09 3.24 -14.45
C PRO A 262 -3.76 3.25 -15.82
N GLY A 263 -3.97 2.05 -16.38
CA GLY A 263 -4.55 1.83 -17.71
C GLY A 263 -3.54 1.74 -18.85
N LEU A 264 -2.25 1.95 -18.59
CA LEU A 264 -1.17 1.80 -19.58
C LEU A 264 -0.34 0.52 -19.39
N GLY A 265 -0.71 -0.33 -18.46
CA GLY A 265 -0.06 -1.59 -18.13
C GLY A 265 -0.95 -2.81 -18.32
N SER A 266 -0.77 -3.80 -17.46
CA SER A 266 -1.37 -5.13 -17.58
C SER A 266 -2.45 -5.43 -16.52
N ILE A 267 -2.75 -4.49 -15.61
CA ILE A 267 -3.74 -4.68 -14.56
C ILE A 267 -5.16 -4.55 -15.12
N ASP A 268 -6.01 -5.55 -14.83
CA ASP A 268 -7.45 -5.45 -15.08
C ASP A 268 -8.11 -4.57 -14.00
N TRP A 269 -8.09 -3.25 -14.21
CA TRP A 269 -8.64 -2.25 -13.29
C TRP A 269 -10.14 -2.44 -13.03
N PRO A 270 -11.00 -2.72 -14.03
CA PRO A 270 -12.40 -3.06 -13.78
C PRO A 270 -12.57 -4.23 -12.80
N ALA A 271 -11.82 -5.32 -12.99
CA ALA A 271 -11.85 -6.46 -12.09
C ALA A 271 -11.33 -6.10 -10.69
N PHE A 272 -10.25 -5.32 -10.59
CA PHE A 272 -9.71 -4.85 -9.33
C PHE A 272 -10.71 -4.00 -8.54
N PHE A 273 -11.33 -3.02 -9.18
CA PHE A 273 -12.36 -2.18 -8.53
C PHE A 273 -13.59 -2.98 -8.13
N THR A 274 -13.97 -4.00 -8.91
CA THR A 274 -15.04 -4.91 -8.52
C THR A 274 -14.75 -5.62 -7.20
N VAL A 275 -13.50 -6.07 -6.99
CA VAL A 275 -13.08 -6.65 -5.71
C VAL A 275 -13.25 -5.66 -4.57
N LEU A 276 -12.76 -4.42 -4.74
CA LEU A 276 -12.86 -3.38 -3.72
C LEU A 276 -14.31 -3.00 -3.40
N GLN A 277 -15.18 -2.93 -4.42
CA GLN A 277 -16.62 -2.70 -4.25
C GLN A 277 -17.28 -3.85 -3.50
N ASP A 278 -16.95 -5.08 -3.88
CA ASP A 278 -17.51 -6.30 -3.30
C ASP A 278 -17.26 -6.43 -1.80
N VAL A 279 -16.11 -5.96 -1.33
CA VAL A 279 -15.77 -5.97 0.11
C VAL A 279 -16.18 -4.69 0.83
N GLY A 280 -16.73 -3.70 0.12
CA GLY A 280 -17.17 -2.42 0.68
C GLY A 280 -16.01 -1.52 1.09
N TYR A 281 -14.87 -1.60 0.39
CA TYR A 281 -13.72 -0.73 0.62
C TYR A 281 -14.11 0.74 0.41
N SER A 282 -13.83 1.58 1.39
CA SER A 282 -14.15 3.02 1.37
C SER A 282 -12.93 3.90 1.72
N GLY A 283 -11.74 3.32 1.71
CA GLY A 283 -10.49 4.01 2.00
C GLY A 283 -10.01 4.89 0.86
N ALA A 284 -8.74 5.28 0.92
CA ALA A 284 -8.09 6.06 -0.12
C ALA A 284 -7.42 5.16 -1.16
N MET A 285 -7.39 5.64 -2.38
CA MET A 285 -6.70 5.05 -3.52
C MET A 285 -5.89 6.16 -4.19
N SER A 286 -4.57 6.09 -4.13
CA SER A 286 -3.70 7.16 -4.59
C SER A 286 -2.82 6.70 -5.75
N ILE A 287 -2.78 7.50 -6.82
CA ILE A 287 -1.87 7.25 -7.93
C ILE A 287 -0.44 7.39 -7.44
N GLU A 288 0.33 6.31 -7.52
CA GLU A 288 1.78 6.34 -7.39
C GLU A 288 2.38 6.40 -8.79
N HIS A 289 2.85 7.59 -9.15
CA HIS A 289 3.35 7.86 -10.49
C HIS A 289 4.84 7.52 -10.59
N GLU A 290 5.14 6.36 -11.20
CA GLU A 290 6.51 5.92 -11.52
C GLU A 290 6.68 5.61 -13.01
N ASP A 291 5.81 6.15 -13.87
CA ASP A 291 5.92 5.98 -15.33
C ASP A 291 7.05 6.86 -15.88
N PRO A 292 8.15 6.27 -16.40
CA PRO A 292 9.32 7.02 -16.85
C PRO A 292 9.06 7.90 -18.09
N LEU A 293 7.91 7.72 -18.74
CA LEU A 293 7.54 8.49 -19.94
C LEU A 293 6.81 9.80 -19.63
N TYR A 294 6.44 10.02 -18.34
CA TYR A 294 5.64 11.17 -17.92
C TYR A 294 6.25 11.94 -16.75
N ASP A 295 7.57 11.88 -16.60
CA ASP A 295 8.31 12.65 -15.59
C ASP A 295 7.76 12.42 -14.17
N PRO A 296 8.00 11.23 -13.56
CA PRO A 296 7.47 10.90 -12.24
C PRO A 296 7.99 11.88 -11.17
N PRO A 297 7.23 12.11 -10.09
CA PRO A 297 7.62 13.04 -9.06
C PRO A 297 8.96 12.63 -8.43
N GLY A 298 9.83 13.61 -8.19
CA GLY A 298 11.00 13.43 -7.34
C GLY A 298 10.60 13.25 -5.86
N GLY A 299 11.58 12.92 -5.02
CA GLY A 299 11.36 12.79 -3.57
C GLY A 299 11.03 14.12 -2.88
N GLU A 300 11.30 15.27 -3.52
CA GLU A 300 11.14 16.61 -2.98
C GLU A 300 10.63 17.60 -4.04
N GLY A 301 10.10 18.72 -3.57
CA GLY A 301 9.71 19.85 -4.39
C GLY A 301 8.32 19.74 -5.01
N ASP A 302 8.03 20.66 -5.92
CA ASP A 302 6.74 20.73 -6.58
C ASP A 302 6.67 19.78 -7.79
N PHE A 303 5.47 19.27 -8.08
CA PHE A 303 5.24 18.48 -9.29
C PHE A 303 5.58 19.29 -10.54
N THR A 304 6.39 18.71 -11.44
CA THR A 304 6.66 19.26 -12.75
C THR A 304 5.41 19.23 -13.63
N GLU A 305 5.39 19.97 -14.73
CA GLU A 305 4.24 19.92 -15.67
C GLU A 305 4.12 18.56 -16.38
N GLY A 306 5.23 17.84 -16.57
CA GLY A 306 5.21 16.45 -17.06
C GLY A 306 4.51 15.52 -16.08
N CYS A 307 4.90 15.59 -14.81
CA CYS A 307 4.29 14.84 -13.72
C CYS A 307 2.78 15.15 -13.59
N LYS A 308 2.40 16.42 -13.56
CA LYS A 308 1.00 16.85 -13.52
C LYS A 308 0.19 16.34 -14.71
N THR A 309 0.82 16.26 -15.90
CA THR A 309 0.18 15.68 -17.08
C THR A 309 -0.09 14.19 -16.89
N GLY A 310 0.88 13.44 -16.36
CA GLY A 310 0.70 12.03 -16.01
C GLY A 310 -0.45 11.81 -15.04
N PHE A 311 -0.50 12.57 -13.94
CA PHE A 311 -1.60 12.49 -12.98
C PHE A 311 -2.97 12.80 -13.60
N ARG A 312 -3.07 13.84 -14.45
CA ARG A 312 -4.34 14.17 -15.14
C ARG A 312 -4.76 13.06 -16.12
N MET A 313 -3.81 12.39 -16.77
CA MET A 313 -4.11 11.24 -17.66
C MET A 313 -4.68 10.08 -16.86
N ALA A 314 -4.00 9.68 -15.77
CA ALA A 314 -4.46 8.62 -14.89
C ALA A 314 -5.83 8.95 -14.26
N TYR A 315 -6.05 10.19 -13.82
CA TYR A 315 -7.35 10.64 -13.30
C TYR A 315 -8.48 10.43 -14.31
N ARG A 316 -8.28 10.82 -15.58
CA ARG A 316 -9.30 10.65 -16.63
C ARG A 316 -9.67 9.19 -16.88
N TYR A 317 -8.69 8.30 -16.78
CA TYR A 317 -8.92 6.86 -16.89
C TYR A 317 -9.68 6.33 -15.68
N LEU A 318 -9.21 6.63 -14.48
CA LEU A 318 -9.75 6.07 -13.23
C LEU A 318 -11.17 6.54 -12.90
N LYS A 319 -11.50 7.80 -13.19
CA LYS A 319 -12.84 8.36 -12.90
C LYS A 319 -13.99 7.70 -13.68
N GLN A 320 -13.70 6.86 -14.66
CA GLN A 320 -14.70 6.05 -15.34
C GLN A 320 -15.23 4.92 -14.45
N TYR A 321 -14.46 4.53 -13.45
CA TYR A 321 -14.76 3.41 -12.55
C TYR A 321 -15.00 3.86 -11.11
N VAL A 322 -14.42 4.99 -10.71
CA VAL A 322 -14.47 5.52 -9.36
C VAL A 322 -15.35 6.76 -9.36
N PRO A 323 -16.50 6.74 -8.63
CA PRO A 323 -17.33 7.94 -8.49
C PRO A 323 -16.59 8.97 -7.62
N VAL A 324 -16.34 10.16 -8.17
CA VAL A 324 -15.64 11.30 -7.56
C VAL A 324 -16.48 12.55 -7.63
#